data_518431311706da6c5ce6d51fa5339c07
#
_entry.id   518431311706da6c5ce6d51fa5339c07
#
_cell.length_a   1.000
_cell.length_b   1.000
_cell.length_c   1.000
_cell.angle_alpha   90.00
_cell.angle_beta   90.00
_cell.angle_gamma   90.00
#
_symmetry.space_group_name_H-M   'P 1'
#
loop_
_entity.id
_entity.type
_entity.pdbx_description
1 polymer ?
#
loop_
_entity_poly.entity_id
_entity_poly.type
_entity_poly.pdbx_seq_one_letter_code
_entity_poly.pdbx_strand_id
1 'polypeptide(L)'
;DLHTHMNANLTPDVLIALGIVRQIKYPLYYIKKLKLKMSKIQEEKILKQREKVEEQFKDCNLTGKYLTRKIDDNTFINFADFILNNLENAEYNISKIRNSLVILKDGQAVFTNLEKVYIYRYIFAKGKVSEEKIQIKDINKIPEKDIVKYAKRMIEDHKKGSQYEFNSLRQDKLLWIAREYQKQGIEYVEMADTELAKLGEPAIKYLEEIHEIMPKIEKETGVAIRFLAAIRRIPLTIIKGVNTRDSYLLDNLNVIKAVAKSPYVVGSDFIGEEINDITELKPVIRELVNYVVNEDENFTIRIHAGENDSLRGNVSKSIESVIEATPEGKNIPKVRIGHGLYTPNLESKEGKKLLKNLKKSKAVLEFQLTSNV
;
A
#
# COMPACT_ATOMS: atom_id res chain seq x y z
N ASP A 1 -14.16 6.37 -6.81
CA ASP A 1 -13.51 6.52 -5.50
C ASP A 1 -12.27 7.41 -5.63
N LEU A 2 -12.22 8.50 -4.87
CA LEU A 2 -11.15 9.50 -4.96
C LEU A 2 -10.14 9.41 -3.81
N HIS A 3 -10.39 8.57 -2.80
CA HIS A 3 -9.48 8.43 -1.66
C HIS A 3 -9.26 6.97 -1.31
N THR A 4 -8.28 6.37 -1.97
CA THR A 4 -7.88 5.00 -1.69
C THR A 4 -6.37 4.83 -1.75
N HIS A 5 -5.88 3.73 -1.19
CA HIS A 5 -4.47 3.37 -1.13
C HIS A 5 -4.25 2.01 -1.78
N MET A 6 -3.20 1.90 -2.60
CA MET A 6 -2.87 0.68 -3.35
C MET A 6 -2.81 -0.59 -2.46
N ASN A 7 -2.51 -0.44 -1.19
CA ASN A 7 -2.32 -1.57 -0.27
C ASN A 7 -3.53 -1.87 0.62
N ALA A 8 -4.74 -1.42 0.26
CA ALA A 8 -5.94 -1.59 1.08
C ALA A 8 -7.18 -2.03 0.31
N ASN A 9 -7.06 -2.35 -0.98
CA ASN A 9 -8.20 -2.52 -1.89
C ASN A 9 -8.62 -3.98 -2.16
N LEU A 10 -7.84 -4.95 -1.73
CA LEU A 10 -8.15 -6.36 -1.95
C LEU A 10 -8.65 -7.03 -0.67
N THR A 11 -9.69 -7.84 -0.81
CA THR A 11 -10.19 -8.67 0.29
C THR A 11 -9.16 -9.74 0.68
N PRO A 12 -9.18 -10.23 1.92
CA PRO A 12 -8.29 -11.30 2.36
C PRO A 12 -8.35 -12.54 1.47
N ASP A 13 -9.52 -12.93 0.98
CA ASP A 13 -9.69 -14.12 0.15
C ASP A 13 -9.04 -13.97 -1.23
N VAL A 14 -9.12 -12.77 -1.83
CA VAL A 14 -8.40 -12.46 -3.07
C VAL A 14 -6.89 -12.50 -2.83
N LEU A 15 -6.40 -11.95 -1.72
CA LEU A 15 -4.97 -11.98 -1.38
C LEU A 15 -4.46 -13.41 -1.14
N ILE A 16 -5.22 -14.24 -0.45
CA ILE A 16 -4.87 -15.65 -0.20
C ILE A 16 -4.82 -16.41 -1.52
N ALA A 17 -5.84 -16.25 -2.38
CA ALA A 17 -5.85 -16.85 -3.72
C ALA A 17 -4.65 -16.40 -4.56
N LEU A 18 -4.35 -15.10 -4.55
CA LEU A 18 -3.20 -14.53 -5.24
C LEU A 18 -1.88 -15.10 -4.71
N GLY A 19 -1.76 -15.23 -3.39
CA GLY A 19 -0.60 -15.83 -2.73
C GLY A 19 -0.37 -17.29 -3.15
N ILE A 20 -1.43 -18.08 -3.28
CA ILE A 20 -1.38 -19.46 -3.75
C ILE A 20 -0.95 -19.50 -5.23
N VAL A 21 -1.65 -18.77 -6.09
CA VAL A 21 -1.40 -18.82 -7.55
C VAL A 21 -0.02 -18.28 -7.91
N ARG A 22 0.40 -17.19 -7.28
CA ARG A 22 1.74 -16.60 -7.49
C ARG A 22 2.83 -17.31 -6.70
N GLN A 23 2.47 -18.21 -5.78
CA GLN A 23 3.39 -18.97 -4.95
C GLN A 23 4.36 -18.06 -4.19
N ILE A 24 3.80 -17.17 -3.38
CA ILE A 24 4.59 -16.21 -2.60
C ILE A 24 5.42 -16.92 -1.52
N LYS A 25 6.52 -16.29 -1.11
CA LYS A 25 7.32 -16.70 0.06
C LYS A 25 6.59 -16.28 1.34
N TYR A 26 6.13 -17.25 2.13
CA TYR A 26 5.45 -16.98 3.39
C TYR A 26 6.40 -17.21 4.58
N PRO A 27 6.63 -16.20 5.46
CA PRO A 27 7.67 -16.28 6.49
C PRO A 27 7.30 -17.22 7.64
N LEU A 28 8.29 -17.96 8.13
CA LEU A 28 8.17 -18.80 9.32
C LEU A 28 7.72 -18.01 10.56
N TYR A 29 8.13 -16.75 10.68
CA TYR A 29 7.70 -15.87 11.77
C TYR A 29 6.18 -15.81 11.91
N TYR A 30 5.44 -15.65 10.80
CA TYR A 30 3.97 -15.61 10.85
C TYR A 30 3.33 -16.97 11.06
N ILE A 31 3.96 -18.06 10.60
CA ILE A 31 3.52 -19.43 10.91
C ILE A 31 3.55 -19.65 12.41
N LYS A 32 4.65 -19.30 13.08
CA LYS A 32 4.79 -19.41 14.53
C LYS A 32 3.85 -18.48 15.29
N LYS A 33 3.79 -17.20 14.89
CA LYS A 33 2.99 -16.18 15.58
C LYS A 33 1.49 -16.47 15.52
N LEU A 34 0.99 -16.98 14.41
CA LEU A 34 -0.41 -17.38 14.21
C LEU A 34 -0.69 -18.82 14.70
N LYS A 35 0.34 -19.55 15.13
CA LYS A 35 0.25 -20.98 15.50
C LYS A 35 -0.35 -21.81 14.36
N LEU A 36 0.10 -21.54 13.11
CA LEU A 36 -0.34 -22.31 11.96
C LEU A 36 0.25 -23.72 12.01
N LYS A 37 -0.48 -24.67 11.47
CA LYS A 37 -0.12 -26.08 11.46
C LYS A 37 0.58 -26.44 10.15
N MET A 38 1.71 -27.12 10.24
CA MET A 38 2.45 -27.68 9.12
C MET A 38 2.32 -29.21 9.10
N SER A 39 2.47 -29.82 7.92
CA SER A 39 2.72 -31.27 7.85
C SER A 39 4.15 -31.57 8.32
N LYS A 40 4.42 -32.83 8.75
CA LYS A 40 5.77 -33.23 9.17
C LYS A 40 6.83 -32.93 8.11
N ILE A 41 6.52 -33.18 6.84
CA ILE A 41 7.43 -32.91 5.71
C ILE A 41 7.75 -31.43 5.60
N GLN A 42 6.75 -30.56 5.78
CA GLN A 42 6.94 -29.11 5.76
C GLN A 42 7.77 -28.62 6.95
N GLU A 43 7.54 -29.18 8.15
CA GLU A 43 8.33 -28.87 9.34
C GLU A 43 9.80 -29.22 9.15
N GLU A 44 10.11 -30.42 8.67
CA GLU A 44 11.49 -30.84 8.40
C GLU A 44 12.18 -29.96 7.34
N LYS A 45 11.46 -29.64 6.26
CA LYS A 45 11.99 -28.80 5.17
C LYS A 45 12.31 -27.38 5.68
N ILE A 46 11.40 -26.78 6.44
CA ILE A 46 11.57 -25.40 6.91
C ILE A 46 12.63 -25.30 8.02
N LEU A 47 12.79 -26.32 8.86
CA LEU A 47 13.84 -26.35 9.88
C LEU A 47 15.24 -26.40 9.23
N LYS A 48 15.46 -27.26 8.22
CA LYS A 48 16.71 -27.29 7.46
C LYS A 48 17.01 -25.96 6.77
N GLN A 49 15.99 -25.28 6.26
CA GLN A 49 16.16 -23.95 5.68
C GLN A 49 16.49 -22.90 6.74
N ARG A 50 15.86 -22.97 7.89
CA ARG A 50 16.11 -22.07 9.03
C ARG A 50 17.55 -22.14 9.51
N GLU A 51 18.12 -23.35 9.62
CA GLU A 51 19.54 -23.56 9.96
C GLU A 51 20.47 -22.83 8.99
N LYS A 52 20.20 -22.92 7.68
CA LYS A 52 20.99 -22.19 6.65
C LYS A 52 20.85 -20.67 6.78
N VAL A 53 19.65 -20.18 7.12
CA VAL A 53 19.41 -18.73 7.34
C VAL A 53 20.12 -18.28 8.62
N GLU A 54 20.10 -19.09 9.70
CA GLU A 54 20.77 -18.79 10.95
C GLU A 54 22.30 -18.60 10.75
N GLU A 55 22.91 -19.43 9.95
CA GLU A 55 24.33 -19.30 9.60
C GLU A 55 24.65 -17.98 8.88
N GLN A 56 23.72 -17.48 8.05
CA GLN A 56 23.89 -16.16 7.36
C GLN A 56 23.87 -14.97 8.32
N PHE A 57 23.27 -15.14 9.52
CA PHE A 57 23.16 -14.08 10.53
C PHE A 57 24.11 -14.29 11.73
N LYS A 58 25.09 -15.20 11.62
CA LYS A 58 26.02 -15.55 12.70
C LYS A 58 26.85 -14.36 13.21
N ASP A 59 27.24 -13.48 12.28
CA ASP A 59 28.08 -12.30 12.57
C ASP A 59 27.27 -11.02 12.72
N CYS A 60 25.94 -11.09 12.82
CA CYS A 60 25.13 -9.90 12.99
C CYS A 60 25.09 -9.44 14.46
N ASN A 61 24.97 -8.12 14.67
CA ASN A 61 24.92 -7.49 16.00
C ASN A 61 23.58 -7.70 16.75
N LEU A 62 22.70 -8.58 16.26
CA LEU A 62 21.42 -8.89 16.89
C LEU A 62 21.55 -10.08 17.82
N THR A 63 20.83 -10.04 18.95
CA THR A 63 20.82 -11.13 19.94
C THR A 63 19.40 -11.46 20.42
N GLY A 64 19.24 -12.64 21.02
CA GLY A 64 18.00 -13.08 21.65
C GLY A 64 16.78 -13.04 20.72
N LYS A 65 15.67 -12.49 21.20
CA LYS A 65 14.40 -12.44 20.44
C LYS A 65 14.49 -11.68 19.11
N TYR A 66 15.37 -10.69 19.01
CA TYR A 66 15.54 -9.90 17.78
C TYR A 66 16.26 -10.70 16.69
N LEU A 67 17.30 -11.47 17.06
CA LEU A 67 17.97 -12.38 16.15
C LEU A 67 17.03 -13.49 15.70
N THR A 68 16.32 -14.14 16.65
CA THR A 68 15.32 -15.17 16.34
C THR A 68 14.29 -14.67 15.35
N ARG A 69 13.72 -13.48 15.59
CA ARG A 69 12.76 -12.87 14.68
C ARG A 69 13.38 -12.63 13.30
N LYS A 70 14.60 -12.09 13.24
CA LYS A 70 15.30 -11.82 11.96
C LYS A 70 15.51 -13.09 11.15
N ILE A 71 15.87 -14.20 11.81
CA ILE A 71 16.02 -15.51 11.17
C ILE A 71 14.66 -16.02 10.65
N ASP A 72 13.63 -16.00 11.50
CA ASP A 72 12.30 -16.49 11.15
C ASP A 72 11.60 -15.63 10.07
N ASP A 73 11.86 -14.31 10.03
CA ASP A 73 11.39 -13.41 8.96
C ASP A 73 12.06 -13.67 7.60
N ASN A 74 13.25 -14.30 7.59
CA ASN A 74 14.01 -14.65 6.38
C ASN A 74 13.97 -16.15 6.05
N THR A 75 13.24 -16.93 6.83
CA THR A 75 12.96 -18.35 6.55
C THR A 75 11.56 -18.45 5.95
N PHE A 76 11.44 -19.02 4.75
CA PHE A 76 10.18 -18.99 4.00
C PHE A 76 9.72 -20.38 3.58
N ILE A 77 8.40 -20.54 3.49
CA ILE A 77 7.76 -21.63 2.77
C ILE A 77 7.06 -21.10 1.53
N ASN A 78 7.01 -21.89 0.45
CA ASN A 78 6.13 -21.60 -0.67
C ASN A 78 4.67 -21.68 -0.20
N PHE A 79 3.92 -20.60 -0.35
CA PHE A 79 2.57 -20.50 0.19
C PHE A 79 1.59 -21.50 -0.46
N ALA A 80 1.76 -21.80 -1.75
CA ALA A 80 0.98 -22.85 -2.40
C ALA A 80 1.28 -24.23 -1.82
N ASP A 81 2.56 -24.55 -1.56
CA ASP A 81 2.96 -25.78 -0.90
C ASP A 81 2.36 -25.86 0.50
N PHE A 82 2.43 -24.77 1.25
CA PHE A 82 1.90 -24.67 2.61
C PHE A 82 0.39 -25.00 2.69
N ILE A 83 -0.39 -24.57 1.71
CA ILE A 83 -1.85 -24.79 1.70
C ILE A 83 -2.21 -26.10 1.00
N LEU A 84 -1.69 -26.36 -0.22
CA LEU A 84 -2.15 -27.46 -1.06
C LEU A 84 -1.60 -28.82 -0.66
N ASN A 85 -0.40 -28.86 -0.08
CA ASN A 85 0.22 -30.08 0.44
C ASN A 85 -0.02 -30.28 1.95
N ASN A 86 -1.04 -29.59 2.49
CA ASN A 86 -1.45 -29.67 3.89
C ASN A 86 -2.97 -29.47 4.03
N LEU A 87 -3.75 -30.14 3.20
CA LEU A 87 -5.19 -29.93 3.08
C LEU A 87 -5.96 -30.23 4.38
N GLU A 88 -5.48 -31.15 5.21
CA GLU A 88 -6.09 -31.47 6.50
C GLU A 88 -6.11 -30.26 7.47
N ASN A 89 -5.16 -29.35 7.35
CA ASN A 89 -5.05 -28.15 8.15
C ASN A 89 -5.44 -26.87 7.39
N ALA A 90 -5.85 -26.98 6.13
CA ALA A 90 -6.06 -25.81 5.26
C ALA A 90 -7.14 -24.87 5.80
N GLU A 91 -8.27 -25.39 6.26
CA GLU A 91 -9.36 -24.58 6.83
C GLU A 91 -8.88 -23.77 8.05
N TYR A 92 -8.22 -24.43 8.99
CA TYR A 92 -7.65 -23.79 10.17
C TYR A 92 -6.64 -22.71 9.79
N ASN A 93 -5.69 -23.02 8.92
CA ASN A 93 -4.63 -22.13 8.52
C ASN A 93 -5.20 -20.91 7.77
N ILE A 94 -6.10 -21.12 6.80
CA ILE A 94 -6.74 -20.05 6.03
C ILE A 94 -7.54 -19.12 6.94
N SER A 95 -8.32 -19.67 7.87
CA SER A 95 -9.08 -18.86 8.83
C SER A 95 -8.16 -17.95 9.67
N LYS A 96 -7.04 -18.47 10.18
CA LYS A 96 -6.06 -17.69 10.94
C LYS A 96 -5.38 -16.62 10.10
N ILE A 97 -4.99 -16.95 8.87
CA ILE A 97 -4.37 -16.01 7.93
C ILE A 97 -5.38 -14.91 7.56
N ARG A 98 -6.62 -15.26 7.23
CA ARG A 98 -7.71 -14.30 6.95
C ARG A 98 -7.87 -13.30 8.10
N ASN A 99 -7.96 -13.79 9.33
CA ASN A 99 -8.11 -12.95 10.52
C ASN A 99 -6.89 -12.04 10.77
N SER A 100 -5.70 -12.42 10.30
CA SER A 100 -4.51 -11.57 10.39
C SER A 100 -4.54 -10.36 9.46
N LEU A 101 -5.46 -10.34 8.50
CA LEU A 101 -5.59 -9.30 7.47
C LEU A 101 -6.79 -8.36 7.71
N VAL A 102 -7.66 -8.66 8.67
CA VAL A 102 -8.87 -7.88 8.98
C VAL A 102 -8.83 -7.27 10.37
N ILE A 103 -9.56 -6.17 10.57
CA ILE A 103 -9.79 -5.59 11.88
C ILE A 103 -10.91 -6.38 12.56
N LEU A 104 -10.64 -6.93 13.75
CA LEU A 104 -11.64 -7.63 14.56
C LEU A 104 -12.18 -6.69 15.65
N LYS A 105 -13.50 -6.64 15.80
CA LYS A 105 -14.17 -5.75 16.77
C LYS A 105 -14.04 -6.22 18.22
N ASP A 106 -13.83 -7.51 18.43
CA ASP A 106 -13.88 -8.18 19.74
C ASP A 106 -12.55 -8.28 20.48
N GLY A 107 -11.53 -7.57 20.02
CA GLY A 107 -10.21 -7.52 20.65
C GLY A 107 -9.38 -8.80 20.52
N GLN A 108 -9.82 -9.80 19.77
CA GLN A 108 -9.07 -11.06 19.55
C GLN A 108 -7.98 -10.93 18.46
N ALA A 109 -7.65 -9.73 18.04
CA ALA A 109 -6.61 -9.50 17.05
C ALA A 109 -5.23 -9.88 17.59
N VAL A 110 -4.57 -10.85 16.94
CA VAL A 110 -3.18 -11.26 17.25
C VAL A 110 -2.18 -10.17 16.84
N PHE A 111 -2.57 -9.32 15.91
CA PHE A 111 -1.72 -8.29 15.31
C PHE A 111 -2.29 -6.88 15.53
N THR A 112 -1.38 -5.92 15.71
CA THR A 112 -1.70 -4.49 15.60
C THR A 112 -2.10 -4.16 14.16
N ASN A 113 -2.78 -3.03 13.96
CA ASN A 113 -3.13 -2.57 12.62
C ASN A 113 -1.89 -2.37 11.74
N LEU A 114 -0.78 -1.89 12.32
CA LEU A 114 0.49 -1.73 11.61
C LEU A 114 1.04 -3.08 11.12
N GLU A 115 0.99 -4.12 11.94
CA GLU A 115 1.41 -5.47 11.54
C GLU A 115 0.51 -6.05 10.46
N LYS A 116 -0.81 -5.81 10.51
CA LYS A 116 -1.76 -6.24 9.45
C LYS A 116 -1.45 -5.55 8.12
N VAL A 117 -1.19 -4.25 8.13
CA VAL A 117 -0.76 -3.50 6.94
C VAL A 117 0.56 -4.05 6.41
N TYR A 118 1.49 -4.43 7.29
CA TYR A 118 2.75 -5.04 6.89
C TYR A 118 2.54 -6.40 6.20
N ILE A 119 1.71 -7.28 6.76
CA ILE A 119 1.39 -8.59 6.16
C ILE A 119 0.72 -8.40 4.80
N TYR A 120 -0.30 -7.55 4.73
CA TYR A 120 -0.98 -7.22 3.49
C TYR A 120 0.02 -6.75 2.42
N ARG A 121 0.82 -5.74 2.76
CA ARG A 121 1.69 -5.04 1.81
C ARG A 121 2.90 -5.87 1.41
N TYR A 122 3.66 -6.36 2.38
CA TYR A 122 4.97 -6.93 2.13
C TYR A 122 4.98 -8.45 1.98
N ILE A 123 3.96 -9.14 2.48
CA ILE A 123 3.85 -10.58 2.32
C ILE A 123 3.01 -10.93 1.10
N PHE A 124 1.83 -10.35 0.96
CA PHE A 124 0.92 -10.68 -0.14
C PHE A 124 1.05 -9.76 -1.36
N ALA A 125 0.90 -8.45 -1.19
CA ALA A 125 0.76 -7.53 -2.31
C ALA A 125 2.08 -7.14 -3.01
N LYS A 126 3.20 -7.16 -2.27
CA LYS A 126 4.57 -6.90 -2.77
C LYS A 126 5.53 -8.02 -2.38
N GLY A 127 5.00 -9.15 -1.96
CA GLY A 127 5.78 -10.29 -1.50
C GLY A 127 6.69 -10.85 -2.59
N LYS A 128 7.77 -11.48 -2.16
CA LYS A 128 8.64 -12.21 -3.06
C LYS A 128 7.95 -13.48 -3.52
N VAL A 129 8.04 -13.78 -4.78
CA VAL A 129 7.58 -15.06 -5.35
C VAL A 129 8.63 -16.14 -5.04
N SER A 130 8.20 -17.35 -4.73
CA SER A 130 9.08 -18.47 -4.48
C SER A 130 9.84 -18.84 -5.76
N GLU A 131 11.14 -19.12 -5.62
CA GLU A 131 11.98 -19.58 -6.73
C GLU A 131 11.60 -21.01 -7.10
N GLU A 132 11.44 -21.85 -6.08
CA GLU A 132 11.01 -23.24 -6.23
C GLU A 132 9.50 -23.28 -6.46
N LYS A 133 9.06 -23.64 -7.66
CA LYS A 133 7.66 -23.72 -8.03
C LYS A 133 7.12 -25.12 -7.86
N ILE A 134 5.89 -25.22 -7.35
CA ILE A 134 5.13 -26.46 -7.33
C ILE A 134 4.05 -26.44 -8.43
N GLN A 135 3.59 -27.62 -8.85
CA GLN A 135 2.38 -27.70 -9.67
C GLN A 135 1.16 -27.41 -8.79
N ILE A 136 0.35 -26.45 -9.22
CA ILE A 136 -0.92 -26.15 -8.54
C ILE A 136 -1.93 -27.20 -8.95
N LYS A 137 -1.99 -28.28 -8.18
CA LYS A 137 -2.99 -29.35 -8.28
C LYS A 137 -3.98 -29.21 -7.12
N ASP A 138 -5.11 -29.86 -7.28
CA ASP A 138 -6.08 -30.01 -6.18
C ASP A 138 -6.65 -28.68 -5.62
N ILE A 139 -6.57 -27.58 -6.38
CA ILE A 139 -7.13 -26.29 -5.96
C ILE A 139 -8.60 -26.42 -5.52
N ASN A 140 -9.35 -27.35 -6.13
CA ASN A 140 -10.73 -27.65 -5.77
C ASN A 140 -10.91 -28.31 -4.40
N LYS A 141 -9.84 -28.84 -3.81
CA LYS A 141 -9.87 -29.48 -2.49
C LYS A 141 -9.72 -28.49 -1.33
N ILE A 142 -9.41 -27.23 -1.64
CA ILE A 142 -9.40 -26.16 -0.62
C ILE A 142 -10.85 -26.00 -0.11
N PRO A 143 -11.09 -26.00 1.21
CA PRO A 143 -12.44 -25.95 1.77
C PRO A 143 -13.17 -24.61 1.55
N GLU A 144 -12.46 -23.56 1.15
CA GLU A 144 -12.95 -22.19 1.00
C GLU A 144 -13.35 -21.88 -0.46
N LYS A 145 -14.65 -21.93 -0.77
CA LYS A 145 -15.19 -21.81 -2.13
C LYS A 145 -14.80 -20.50 -2.84
N ASP A 146 -14.77 -19.38 -2.12
CA ASP A 146 -14.41 -18.08 -2.72
C ASP A 146 -12.94 -18.02 -3.11
N ILE A 147 -12.06 -18.55 -2.27
CA ILE A 147 -10.63 -18.66 -2.60
C ILE A 147 -10.42 -19.54 -3.83
N VAL A 148 -11.13 -20.67 -3.90
CA VAL A 148 -11.08 -21.56 -5.08
C VAL A 148 -11.53 -20.82 -6.34
N LYS A 149 -12.64 -20.08 -6.26
CA LYS A 149 -13.19 -19.30 -7.38
C LYS A 149 -12.17 -18.27 -7.89
N TYR A 150 -11.60 -17.50 -6.97
CA TYR A 150 -10.59 -16.49 -7.32
C TYR A 150 -9.32 -17.14 -7.91
N ALA A 151 -8.81 -18.20 -7.28
CA ALA A 151 -7.62 -18.89 -7.75
C ALA A 151 -7.80 -19.49 -9.14
N LYS A 152 -8.94 -20.10 -9.44
CA LYS A 152 -9.26 -20.60 -10.79
C LYS A 152 -9.21 -19.48 -11.82
N ARG A 153 -9.83 -18.34 -11.55
CA ARG A 153 -9.81 -17.21 -12.49
C ARG A 153 -8.39 -16.68 -12.69
N MET A 154 -7.58 -16.60 -11.64
CA MET A 154 -6.17 -16.19 -11.75
C MET A 154 -5.35 -17.19 -12.58
N ILE A 155 -5.61 -18.48 -12.44
CA ILE A 155 -4.96 -19.52 -13.27
C ILE A 155 -5.37 -19.36 -14.74
N GLU A 156 -6.64 -19.08 -15.03
CA GLU A 156 -7.10 -18.79 -16.39
C GLU A 156 -6.42 -17.55 -16.97
N ASP A 157 -6.28 -16.48 -16.17
CA ASP A 157 -5.60 -15.25 -16.59
C ASP A 157 -4.14 -15.53 -17.02
N HIS A 158 -3.46 -16.49 -16.41
CA HIS A 158 -2.07 -16.83 -16.70
C HIS A 158 -1.89 -17.97 -17.72
N LYS A 159 -2.95 -18.47 -18.32
CA LYS A 159 -2.84 -19.47 -19.38
C LYS A 159 -2.08 -18.91 -20.59
N LYS A 160 -1.38 -19.81 -21.27
CA LYS A 160 -0.70 -19.51 -22.52
C LYS A 160 -1.67 -18.88 -23.54
N GLY A 161 -1.29 -17.73 -24.08
CA GLY A 161 -2.10 -16.95 -25.02
C GLY A 161 -3.12 -16.01 -24.36
N SER A 162 -3.23 -15.98 -23.05
CA SER A 162 -4.00 -14.94 -22.35
C SER A 162 -3.28 -13.58 -22.44
N GLN A 163 -4.07 -12.50 -22.53
CA GLN A 163 -3.51 -11.13 -22.48
C GLN A 163 -2.78 -10.81 -21.16
N TYR A 164 -2.93 -11.65 -20.13
CA TYR A 164 -2.34 -11.50 -18.79
C TYR A 164 -1.29 -12.57 -18.47
N GLU A 165 -0.91 -13.40 -19.45
CA GLU A 165 0.05 -14.52 -19.29
C GLU A 165 1.32 -14.09 -18.56
N PHE A 166 1.87 -12.93 -18.91
CA PHE A 166 3.15 -12.43 -18.39
C PHE A 166 3.02 -11.36 -17.29
N ASN A 167 1.84 -11.19 -16.73
CA ASN A 167 1.65 -10.22 -15.66
C ASN A 167 2.63 -10.41 -14.51
N SER A 168 3.16 -9.31 -14.00
CA SER A 168 3.82 -9.28 -12.68
C SER A 168 2.78 -9.44 -11.56
N LEU A 169 3.25 -9.72 -10.34
CA LEU A 169 2.38 -9.72 -9.16
C LEU A 169 1.66 -8.37 -8.96
N ARG A 170 2.33 -7.26 -9.28
CA ARG A 170 1.75 -5.92 -9.18
C ARG A 170 0.66 -5.68 -10.22
N GLN A 171 0.87 -6.14 -11.43
CA GLN A 171 -0.12 -6.06 -12.51
C GLN A 171 -1.36 -6.92 -12.19
N ASP A 172 -1.19 -8.13 -11.68
CA ASP A 172 -2.31 -8.95 -11.21
C ASP A 172 -3.11 -8.26 -10.10
N LYS A 173 -2.41 -7.63 -9.16
CA LYS A 173 -3.08 -6.89 -8.10
C LYS A 173 -3.93 -5.75 -8.65
N LEU A 174 -3.41 -4.97 -9.61
CA LEU A 174 -4.18 -3.90 -10.28
C LEU A 174 -5.40 -4.45 -11.01
N LEU A 175 -5.26 -5.55 -11.74
CA LEU A 175 -6.37 -6.21 -12.41
C LEU A 175 -7.46 -6.63 -11.44
N TRP A 176 -7.09 -7.24 -10.32
CA TRP A 176 -8.07 -7.69 -9.32
C TRP A 176 -8.71 -6.54 -8.55
N ILE A 177 -7.99 -5.46 -8.29
CA ILE A 177 -8.55 -4.23 -7.74
C ILE A 177 -9.63 -3.67 -8.69
N ALA A 178 -9.34 -3.56 -9.98
CA ALA A 178 -10.30 -3.08 -10.96
C ALA A 178 -11.53 -3.97 -11.05
N ARG A 179 -11.37 -5.29 -11.04
CA ARG A 179 -12.49 -6.24 -11.03
C ARG A 179 -13.38 -6.10 -9.81
N GLU A 180 -12.80 -5.86 -8.63
CA GLU A 180 -13.58 -5.61 -7.41
C GLU A 180 -14.33 -4.27 -7.49
N TYR A 181 -13.74 -3.22 -8.03
CA TYR A 181 -14.40 -1.95 -8.25
C TYR A 181 -15.52 -2.05 -9.31
N GLN A 182 -15.30 -2.78 -10.39
CA GLN A 182 -16.32 -3.06 -11.39
C GLN A 182 -17.58 -3.71 -10.77
N LYS A 183 -17.40 -4.70 -9.89
CA LYS A 183 -18.51 -5.35 -9.19
C LYS A 183 -19.31 -4.38 -8.30
N GLN A 184 -18.68 -3.31 -7.84
CA GLN A 184 -19.29 -2.26 -7.02
C GLN A 184 -19.88 -1.12 -7.85
N GLY A 185 -19.80 -1.18 -9.19
CA GLY A 185 -20.27 -0.13 -10.08
C GLY A 185 -19.40 1.13 -10.06
N ILE A 186 -18.12 1.01 -9.65
CA ILE A 186 -17.17 2.12 -9.61
C ILE A 186 -16.38 2.14 -10.91
N GLU A 187 -16.46 3.24 -11.66
CA GLU A 187 -15.83 3.41 -12.98
C GLU A 187 -14.53 4.22 -12.94
N TYR A 188 -14.32 5.03 -11.91
CA TYR A 188 -13.13 5.87 -11.76
C TYR A 188 -12.57 5.80 -10.35
N VAL A 189 -11.24 5.62 -10.25
CA VAL A 189 -10.52 5.47 -8.99
C VAL A 189 -9.23 6.28 -9.01
N GLU A 190 -8.97 7.05 -7.96
CA GLU A 190 -7.67 7.64 -7.69
C GLU A 190 -7.00 6.97 -6.50
N MET A 191 -5.82 6.43 -6.74
CA MET A 191 -5.13 5.53 -5.82
C MET A 191 -3.76 6.07 -5.43
N ALA A 192 -3.53 6.31 -4.15
CA ALA A 192 -2.21 6.69 -3.64
C ALA A 192 -1.25 5.50 -3.63
N ASP A 193 -0.08 5.66 -4.23
CA ASP A 193 0.98 4.64 -4.15
C ASP A 193 2.36 5.24 -3.92
N THR A 194 3.04 4.75 -2.89
CA THR A 194 4.39 5.18 -2.52
C THR A 194 5.48 4.64 -3.44
N GLU A 195 5.22 3.64 -4.26
CA GLU A 195 6.21 3.14 -5.22
C GLU A 195 6.51 4.17 -6.31
N LEU A 196 5.52 5.01 -6.67
CA LEU A 196 5.68 6.08 -7.67
C LEU A 196 6.49 7.30 -7.18
N ALA A 197 6.81 7.36 -5.89
CA ALA A 197 7.70 8.37 -5.32
C ALA A 197 9.04 7.78 -4.85
N LYS A 198 9.28 6.49 -5.10
CA LYS A 198 10.47 5.77 -4.64
C LYS A 198 11.67 6.07 -5.53
N LEU A 199 12.81 6.34 -4.90
CA LEU A 199 14.03 6.69 -5.63
C LEU A 199 14.50 5.60 -6.59
N GLY A 200 14.98 6.02 -7.76
CA GLY A 200 15.64 5.20 -8.76
C GLY A 200 14.72 4.33 -9.63
N GLU A 201 15.28 3.25 -10.16
CA GLU A 201 14.63 2.35 -11.10
C GLU A 201 13.25 1.78 -10.65
N PRO A 202 12.98 1.51 -9.35
CA PRO A 202 11.71 0.92 -8.94
C PRO A 202 10.47 1.71 -9.34
N ALA A 203 10.52 3.04 -9.31
CA ALA A 203 9.38 3.89 -9.72
C ALA A 203 9.16 3.83 -11.24
N ILE A 204 10.24 3.90 -12.00
CA ILE A 204 10.20 3.82 -13.49
C ILE A 204 9.65 2.46 -13.94
N LYS A 205 10.21 1.37 -13.42
CA LYS A 205 9.74 0.02 -13.73
C LYS A 205 8.27 -0.19 -13.37
N TYR A 206 7.82 0.37 -12.25
CA TYR A 206 6.42 0.28 -11.87
C TYR A 206 5.53 1.10 -12.81
N LEU A 207 6.00 2.27 -13.26
CA LEU A 207 5.28 3.08 -14.23
C LEU A 207 5.15 2.35 -15.59
N GLU A 208 6.19 1.65 -16.03
CA GLU A 208 6.15 0.79 -17.22
C GLU A 208 5.10 -0.32 -17.07
N GLU A 209 5.09 -1.04 -15.94
CA GLU A 209 4.07 -2.05 -15.64
C GLU A 209 2.64 -1.47 -15.66
N ILE A 210 2.44 -0.24 -15.19
CA ILE A 210 1.16 0.48 -15.26
C ILE A 210 0.78 0.74 -16.72
N HIS A 211 1.70 1.27 -17.54
CA HIS A 211 1.44 1.54 -18.95
C HIS A 211 1.08 0.27 -19.74
N GLU A 212 1.66 -0.86 -19.42
CA GLU A 212 1.36 -2.14 -20.07
C GLU A 212 -0.02 -2.69 -19.70
N ILE A 213 -0.43 -2.56 -18.43
CA ILE A 213 -1.62 -3.24 -17.94
C ILE A 213 -2.88 -2.38 -17.99
N MET A 214 -2.79 -1.06 -17.80
CA MET A 214 -3.96 -0.21 -17.69
C MET A 214 -4.88 -0.23 -18.91
N PRO A 215 -4.41 -0.20 -20.17
CA PRO A 215 -5.28 -0.29 -21.33
C PRO A 215 -6.08 -1.61 -21.37
N LYS A 216 -5.47 -2.71 -20.93
CA LYS A 216 -6.12 -4.02 -20.86
C LYS A 216 -7.19 -4.05 -19.76
N ILE A 217 -6.88 -3.48 -18.60
CA ILE A 217 -7.80 -3.36 -17.46
C ILE A 217 -9.00 -2.50 -17.82
N GLU A 218 -8.78 -1.32 -18.35
CA GLU A 218 -9.85 -0.39 -18.75
C GLU A 218 -10.79 -1.03 -19.81
N LYS A 219 -10.21 -1.74 -20.78
CA LYS A 219 -10.97 -2.47 -21.79
C LYS A 219 -11.82 -3.61 -21.20
N GLU A 220 -11.29 -4.37 -20.23
CA GLU A 220 -12.02 -5.50 -19.63
C GLU A 220 -13.08 -5.03 -18.64
N THR A 221 -12.74 -4.08 -17.77
CA THR A 221 -13.54 -3.74 -16.59
C THR A 221 -14.35 -2.46 -16.71
N GLY A 222 -14.00 -1.58 -17.64
CA GLY A 222 -14.53 -0.21 -17.70
C GLY A 222 -14.04 0.69 -16.57
N VAL A 223 -13.09 0.23 -15.72
CA VAL A 223 -12.59 0.99 -14.58
C VAL A 223 -11.30 1.72 -14.92
N ALA A 224 -11.35 3.04 -14.89
CA ALA A 224 -10.18 3.89 -15.04
C ALA A 224 -9.49 4.13 -13.68
N ILE A 225 -8.31 3.58 -13.50
CA ILE A 225 -7.48 3.84 -12.33
C ILE A 225 -6.46 4.92 -12.66
N ARG A 226 -6.35 5.92 -11.78
CA ARG A 226 -5.31 6.95 -11.83
C ARG A 226 -4.55 6.94 -10.50
N PHE A 227 -3.33 7.44 -10.52
CA PHE A 227 -2.43 7.34 -9.38
C PHE A 227 -2.08 8.71 -8.82
N LEU A 228 -1.98 8.76 -7.50
CA LEU A 228 -1.34 9.85 -6.76
C LEU A 228 0.00 9.33 -6.25
N ALA A 229 1.10 9.92 -6.71
CA ALA A 229 2.44 9.55 -6.26
C ALA A 229 2.63 10.02 -4.81
N ALA A 230 2.76 9.06 -3.88
CA ALA A 230 2.65 9.35 -2.47
C ALA A 230 4.01 9.46 -1.76
N ILE A 231 4.21 10.57 -1.06
CA ILE A 231 5.36 10.81 -0.17
C ILE A 231 4.96 10.46 1.26
N ARG A 232 5.79 9.66 1.95
CA ARG A 232 5.59 9.38 3.38
C ARG A 232 6.17 10.50 4.24
N ARG A 233 5.35 11.00 5.18
CA ARG A 233 5.82 11.79 6.32
C ARG A 233 6.54 10.86 7.28
N ILE A 234 7.88 10.78 7.20
CA ILE A 234 8.66 9.92 8.09
C ILE A 234 9.29 10.82 9.15
N PRO A 235 9.13 10.53 10.45
CA PRO A 235 9.85 11.24 11.51
C PRO A 235 11.35 11.11 11.29
N LEU A 236 12.08 12.20 11.43
CA LEU A 236 13.55 12.29 11.27
C LEU A 236 14.33 11.22 12.03
N THR A 237 13.82 10.82 13.19
CA THR A 237 14.44 9.81 14.05
C THR A 237 14.47 8.40 13.43
N ILE A 238 13.68 8.16 12.39
CA ILE A 238 13.56 6.85 11.75
C ILE A 238 14.44 6.74 10.51
N ILE A 239 14.81 7.86 9.89
CA ILE A 239 15.67 7.88 8.69
C ILE A 239 17.13 7.91 9.11
N LYS A 240 17.74 6.73 9.23
CA LYS A 240 19.19 6.61 9.41
C LYS A 240 19.88 6.71 8.05
N GLY A 241 20.92 7.53 7.97
CA GLY A 241 21.81 7.62 6.79
C GLY A 241 21.41 8.62 5.71
N VAL A 242 20.38 9.42 5.94
CA VAL A 242 20.06 10.59 5.09
C VAL A 242 20.70 11.82 5.71
N ASN A 243 21.51 12.54 4.95
CA ASN A 243 22.24 13.69 5.44
C ASN A 243 21.33 14.81 5.95
N THR A 244 20.15 14.98 5.33
CA THR A 244 19.10 15.87 5.82
C THR A 244 17.73 15.32 5.44
N ARG A 245 16.70 15.60 6.25
CA ARG A 245 15.30 15.31 5.96
C ARG A 245 14.86 15.94 4.63
N ASP A 246 15.28 17.17 4.40
CA ASP A 246 14.87 17.93 3.21
C ASP A 246 15.41 17.28 1.94
N SER A 247 16.62 16.70 1.95
CA SER A 247 17.14 15.97 0.79
C SER A 247 16.27 14.76 0.43
N TYR A 248 15.86 13.94 1.41
CA TYR A 248 14.99 12.80 1.15
C TYR A 248 13.65 13.21 0.52
N LEU A 249 13.01 14.24 1.05
CA LEU A 249 11.71 14.70 0.55
C LEU A 249 11.84 15.34 -0.83
N LEU A 250 12.91 16.11 -1.08
CA LEU A 250 13.18 16.72 -2.40
C LEU A 250 13.55 15.67 -3.45
N ASP A 251 14.30 14.64 -3.07
CA ASP A 251 14.60 13.52 -3.96
C ASP A 251 13.34 12.75 -4.38
N ASN A 252 12.43 12.49 -3.44
CA ASN A 252 11.12 11.90 -3.74
C ASN A 252 10.30 12.81 -4.66
N LEU A 253 10.34 14.14 -4.45
CA LEU A 253 9.64 15.11 -5.29
C LEU A 253 10.19 15.11 -6.73
N ASN A 254 11.49 14.97 -6.92
CA ASN A 254 12.08 14.86 -8.26
C ASN A 254 11.58 13.61 -9.00
N VAL A 255 11.41 12.49 -8.29
CA VAL A 255 10.77 11.29 -8.86
C VAL A 255 9.31 11.58 -9.25
N ILE A 256 8.55 12.25 -8.36
CA ILE A 256 7.15 12.63 -8.64
C ILE A 256 7.05 13.50 -9.90
N LYS A 257 7.89 14.51 -10.05
CA LYS A 257 7.93 15.36 -11.26
C LYS A 257 8.22 14.54 -12.53
N ALA A 258 9.05 13.51 -12.42
CA ALA A 258 9.35 12.62 -13.55
C ALA A 258 8.15 11.73 -13.92
N VAL A 259 7.48 11.10 -12.94
CA VAL A 259 6.34 10.21 -13.18
C VAL A 259 5.06 10.97 -13.52
N ALA A 260 4.92 12.23 -13.11
CA ALA A 260 3.78 13.11 -13.41
C ALA A 260 3.57 13.36 -14.91
N LYS A 261 4.58 13.11 -15.74
CA LYS A 261 4.45 13.16 -17.22
C LYS A 261 3.58 12.03 -17.79
N SER A 262 3.28 11.02 -17.00
CA SER A 262 2.40 9.92 -17.38
C SER A 262 0.93 10.31 -17.25
N PRO A 263 0.05 9.98 -18.21
CA PRO A 263 -1.38 10.25 -18.12
C PRO A 263 -2.08 9.43 -17.01
N TYR A 264 -1.39 8.45 -16.43
CA TYR A 264 -1.90 7.66 -15.30
C TYR A 264 -1.61 8.30 -13.95
N VAL A 265 -0.71 9.28 -13.85
CA VAL A 265 -0.33 9.96 -12.61
C VAL A 265 -0.95 11.35 -12.60
N VAL A 266 -1.99 11.55 -11.80
CA VAL A 266 -2.82 12.77 -11.81
C VAL A 266 -2.59 13.68 -10.61
N GLY A 267 -1.68 13.31 -9.71
CA GLY A 267 -1.39 14.10 -8.52
C GLY A 267 -0.36 13.46 -7.62
N SER A 268 -0.15 14.12 -6.49
CA SER A 268 0.67 13.65 -5.38
C SER A 268 -0.12 13.58 -4.09
N ASP A 269 0.41 12.85 -3.11
CA ASP A 269 -0.20 12.70 -1.80
C ASP A 269 0.86 12.69 -0.69
N PHE A 270 0.62 13.44 0.38
CA PHE A 270 1.43 13.38 1.58
C PHE A 270 0.74 12.48 2.60
N ILE A 271 1.29 11.27 2.81
CA ILE A 271 0.70 10.20 3.63
C ILE A 271 1.56 9.84 4.84
N GLY A 272 1.03 9.00 5.70
CA GLY A 272 1.72 8.45 6.87
C GLY A 272 1.19 9.03 8.17
N GLU A 273 1.72 8.54 9.29
CA GLU A 273 1.28 8.91 10.64
C GLU A 273 1.24 10.43 10.84
N GLU A 274 0.11 10.96 11.30
CA GLU A 274 -0.08 12.39 11.57
C GLU A 274 0.45 12.77 12.97
N ILE A 275 1.71 12.43 13.22
CA ILE A 275 2.44 12.76 14.46
C ILE A 275 3.32 13.99 14.31
N ASN A 276 3.51 14.48 13.08
CA ASN A 276 4.36 15.63 12.77
C ASN A 276 3.51 16.82 12.34
N ASP A 277 3.94 18.01 12.75
CA ASP A 277 3.36 19.26 12.25
C ASP A 277 3.60 19.37 10.74
N ILE A 278 2.53 19.65 9.99
CA ILE A 278 2.60 19.76 8.53
C ILE A 278 3.54 20.89 8.05
N THR A 279 3.78 21.89 8.91
CA THR A 279 4.71 22.97 8.57
C THR A 279 6.13 22.50 8.31
N GLU A 280 6.48 21.33 8.81
CA GLU A 280 7.77 20.70 8.51
C GLU A 280 7.90 20.31 7.03
N LEU A 281 6.80 20.17 6.30
CA LEU A 281 6.77 19.86 4.87
C LEU A 281 6.71 21.11 3.97
N LYS A 282 6.70 22.33 4.54
CA LYS A 282 6.62 23.58 3.77
C LYS A 282 7.62 23.67 2.61
N PRO A 283 8.92 23.30 2.78
CA PRO A 283 9.86 23.36 1.66
C PRO A 283 9.43 22.50 0.47
N VAL A 284 8.98 21.27 0.73
CA VAL A 284 8.53 20.34 -0.32
C VAL A 284 7.20 20.77 -0.93
N ILE A 285 6.27 21.24 -0.10
CA ILE A 285 4.99 21.80 -0.58
C ILE A 285 5.25 22.99 -1.51
N ARG A 286 6.19 23.87 -1.19
CA ARG A 286 6.57 25.02 -2.03
C ARG A 286 7.06 24.58 -3.41
N GLU A 287 7.98 23.62 -3.45
CA GLU A 287 8.51 23.10 -4.70
C GLU A 287 7.45 22.39 -5.53
N LEU A 288 6.54 21.68 -4.89
CA LEU A 288 5.42 21.02 -5.56
C LEU A 288 4.41 22.04 -6.13
N VAL A 289 4.08 23.09 -5.36
CA VAL A 289 3.25 24.20 -5.83
C VAL A 289 3.89 24.90 -7.02
N ASN A 290 5.21 25.18 -6.97
CA ASN A 290 5.94 25.76 -8.10
C ASN A 290 5.83 24.89 -9.36
N TYR A 291 5.96 23.57 -9.23
CA TYR A 291 5.78 22.64 -10.33
C TYR A 291 4.36 22.74 -10.91
N VAL A 292 3.33 22.63 -10.06
CA VAL A 292 1.93 22.65 -10.50
C VAL A 292 1.57 23.96 -11.19
N VAL A 293 1.98 25.09 -10.65
CA VAL A 293 1.65 26.41 -11.17
C VAL A 293 2.33 26.72 -12.51
N ASN A 294 3.50 26.14 -12.77
CA ASN A 294 4.30 26.46 -13.94
C ASN A 294 4.31 25.38 -15.03
N GLU A 295 4.09 24.11 -14.65
CA GLU A 295 4.25 22.99 -15.59
C GLU A 295 2.97 22.17 -15.78
N ASP A 296 2.12 21.97 -14.74
CA ASP A 296 0.90 21.17 -14.84
C ASP A 296 -0.20 21.65 -13.88
N GLU A 297 -1.01 22.60 -14.29
CA GLU A 297 -2.11 23.16 -13.48
C GLU A 297 -3.22 22.15 -13.13
N ASN A 298 -3.25 21.00 -13.78
CA ASN A 298 -4.21 19.94 -13.51
C ASN A 298 -3.73 18.94 -12.45
N PHE A 299 -2.45 18.95 -12.11
CA PHE A 299 -1.87 18.07 -11.14
C PHE A 299 -2.42 18.36 -9.73
N THR A 300 -3.03 17.36 -9.11
CA THR A 300 -3.67 17.52 -7.79
C THR A 300 -2.65 17.38 -6.65
N ILE A 301 -2.75 18.26 -5.66
CA ILE A 301 -1.99 18.14 -4.41
C ILE A 301 -2.95 17.63 -3.34
N ARG A 302 -2.77 16.37 -2.91
CA ARG A 302 -3.48 15.81 -1.75
C ARG A 302 -2.57 15.81 -0.52
N ILE A 303 -3.12 16.18 0.62
CA ILE A 303 -2.40 16.17 1.90
C ILE A 303 -3.31 15.49 2.92
N HIS A 304 -2.84 14.40 3.54
CA HIS A 304 -3.53 13.82 4.69
C HIS A 304 -3.37 14.74 5.89
N ALA A 305 -4.49 15.21 6.43
CA ALA A 305 -4.53 16.05 7.61
C ALA A 305 -5.89 15.93 8.30
N GLY A 306 -5.91 15.97 9.63
CA GLY A 306 -7.12 15.77 10.43
C GLY A 306 -7.61 14.32 10.43
N GLU A 307 -6.71 13.36 10.27
CA GLU A 307 -6.99 11.93 10.38
C GLU A 307 -7.16 11.50 11.85
N ASN A 308 -6.42 12.13 12.74
CA ASN A 308 -6.52 11.89 14.18
C ASN A 308 -6.53 13.22 14.97
N ASP A 309 -6.79 13.12 16.28
CA ASP A 309 -6.97 14.27 17.17
C ASP A 309 -5.67 14.95 17.63
N SER A 310 -4.50 14.38 17.31
CA SER A 310 -3.22 14.82 17.87
C SER A 310 -2.82 16.22 17.41
N LEU A 311 -3.13 16.59 16.16
CA LEU A 311 -2.69 17.83 15.52
C LEU A 311 -3.82 18.53 14.76
N ARG A 312 -4.86 18.97 15.47
CA ARG A 312 -6.06 19.62 14.89
C ARG A 312 -5.76 20.83 13.99
N GLY A 313 -4.60 21.46 14.18
CA GLY A 313 -4.14 22.56 13.34
C GLY A 313 -3.65 22.18 11.95
N ASN A 314 -3.36 20.89 11.69
CA ASN A 314 -2.72 20.45 10.45
C ASN A 314 -3.58 20.70 9.20
N VAL A 315 -4.91 20.61 9.29
CA VAL A 315 -5.80 20.93 8.17
C VAL A 315 -5.61 22.38 7.73
N SER A 316 -5.65 23.32 8.68
CA SER A 316 -5.46 24.75 8.41
C SER A 316 -4.08 25.05 7.85
N LYS A 317 -3.04 24.49 8.50
CA LYS A 317 -1.64 24.69 8.12
C LYS A 317 -1.32 24.10 6.74
N SER A 318 -1.95 22.99 6.36
CA SER A 318 -1.80 22.38 5.02
C SER A 318 -2.27 23.35 3.95
N ILE A 319 -3.49 23.88 4.10
CA ILE A 319 -4.07 24.83 3.14
C ILE A 319 -3.28 26.13 3.12
N GLU A 320 -2.89 26.66 4.28
CA GLU A 320 -2.06 27.85 4.41
C GLU A 320 -0.72 27.68 3.71
N SER A 321 -0.07 26.55 3.85
CA SER A 321 1.21 26.25 3.21
C SER A 321 1.13 26.29 1.69
N VAL A 322 0.02 25.82 1.10
CA VAL A 322 -0.18 25.90 -0.35
C VAL A 322 -0.51 27.34 -0.79
N ILE A 323 -1.36 28.05 -0.04
CA ILE A 323 -1.69 29.45 -0.34
C ILE A 323 -0.44 30.34 -0.30
N GLU A 324 0.39 30.17 0.76
CA GLU A 324 1.63 30.94 0.93
C GLU A 324 2.69 30.62 -0.11
N ALA A 325 2.71 29.36 -0.60
CA ALA A 325 3.64 28.95 -1.66
C ALA A 325 3.21 29.39 -3.06
N THR A 326 1.94 29.74 -3.24
CA THR A 326 1.43 30.17 -4.54
C THR A 326 1.93 31.58 -4.89
N PRO A 327 2.63 31.79 -6.02
CA PRO A 327 3.11 33.11 -6.42
C PRO A 327 1.97 34.09 -6.63
N GLU A 328 2.24 35.38 -6.40
CA GLU A 328 1.26 36.44 -6.63
C GLU A 328 0.78 36.46 -8.08
N GLY A 329 -0.52 36.62 -8.27
CA GLY A 329 -1.16 36.63 -9.61
C GLY A 329 -1.39 35.25 -10.23
N LYS A 330 -0.98 34.14 -9.55
CA LYS A 330 -1.22 32.77 -10.00
C LYS A 330 -2.43 32.17 -9.32
N ASN A 331 -3.06 31.20 -9.98
CA ASN A 331 -4.14 30.39 -9.37
C ASN A 331 -3.57 29.46 -8.31
N ILE A 332 -4.31 29.33 -7.20
CA ILE A 332 -3.97 28.34 -6.17
C ILE A 332 -4.20 26.93 -6.77
N PRO A 333 -3.22 26.02 -6.66
CA PRO A 333 -3.37 24.64 -7.13
C PRO A 333 -4.60 23.93 -6.56
N LYS A 334 -5.06 22.89 -7.26
CA LYS A 334 -6.12 21.99 -6.76
C LYS A 334 -5.62 21.26 -5.51
N VAL A 335 -6.17 21.62 -4.35
CA VAL A 335 -5.82 21.03 -3.06
C VAL A 335 -6.93 20.14 -2.58
N ARG A 336 -6.57 18.95 -2.14
CA ARG A 336 -7.47 18.01 -1.48
C ARG A 336 -6.89 17.64 -0.11
N ILE A 337 -7.71 17.68 0.91
CA ILE A 337 -7.34 17.27 2.27
C ILE A 337 -7.92 15.89 2.52
N GLY A 338 -7.03 14.91 2.59
CA GLY A 338 -7.42 13.57 3.02
C GLY A 338 -7.84 13.61 4.49
N HIS A 339 -9.01 13.11 4.79
CA HIS A 339 -9.73 13.13 6.06
C HIS A 339 -10.37 14.49 6.39
N GLY A 340 -9.65 15.44 6.97
CA GLY A 340 -10.20 16.74 7.37
C GLY A 340 -11.20 16.69 8.52
N LEU A 341 -11.27 15.58 9.29
CA LEU A 341 -12.25 15.38 10.36
C LEU A 341 -11.89 16.16 11.63
N TYR A 342 -10.65 16.05 12.06
CA TYR A 342 -10.17 16.72 13.27
C TYR A 342 -9.62 18.10 12.96
N THR A 343 -10.44 19.12 13.25
CA THR A 343 -10.15 20.54 13.01
C THR A 343 -10.21 21.33 14.31
N PRO A 344 -9.70 22.59 14.35
CA PRO A 344 -10.03 23.52 15.42
C PRO A 344 -11.55 23.72 15.52
N ASN A 345 -12.03 24.09 16.70
CA ASN A 345 -13.43 24.52 16.87
C ASN A 345 -13.74 25.61 15.84
N LEU A 346 -14.75 25.39 15.00
CA LEU A 346 -15.10 26.27 13.88
C LEU A 346 -15.56 27.67 14.33
N GLU A 347 -16.07 27.80 15.54
CA GLU A 347 -16.44 29.09 16.14
C GLU A 347 -15.24 29.89 16.68
N SER A 348 -14.09 29.23 16.87
CA SER A 348 -12.87 29.88 17.30
C SER A 348 -12.28 30.78 16.21
N LYS A 349 -11.32 31.62 16.58
CA LYS A 349 -10.59 32.46 15.63
C LYS A 349 -9.86 31.61 14.57
N GLU A 350 -9.24 30.51 15.00
CA GLU A 350 -8.55 29.54 14.15
C GLU A 350 -9.52 28.83 13.21
N GLY A 351 -10.69 28.41 13.70
CA GLY A 351 -11.71 27.76 12.87
C GLY A 351 -12.28 28.70 11.81
N LYS A 352 -12.57 29.96 12.17
CA LYS A 352 -13.02 30.99 11.20
C LYS A 352 -11.93 31.26 10.13
N LYS A 353 -10.66 31.27 10.52
CA LYS A 353 -9.54 31.38 9.57
C LYS A 353 -9.49 30.18 8.63
N LEU A 354 -9.66 28.95 9.15
CA LEU A 354 -9.74 27.74 8.34
C LEU A 354 -10.84 27.84 7.29
N LEU A 355 -12.07 28.19 7.69
CA LEU A 355 -13.21 28.35 6.76
C LEU A 355 -12.94 29.39 5.67
N LYS A 356 -12.30 30.51 6.03
CA LYS A 356 -11.88 31.53 5.04
C LYS A 356 -10.85 30.98 4.04
N ASN A 357 -9.89 30.22 4.51
CA ASN A 357 -8.83 29.63 3.67
C ASN A 357 -9.38 28.52 2.77
N LEU A 358 -10.28 27.67 3.26
CA LEU A 358 -11.02 26.69 2.45
C LEU A 358 -11.77 27.36 1.30
N LYS A 359 -12.51 28.44 1.60
CA LYS A 359 -13.23 29.20 0.58
C LYS A 359 -12.27 29.84 -0.46
N LYS A 360 -11.15 30.42 -0.01
CA LYS A 360 -10.16 31.05 -0.87
C LYS A 360 -9.48 30.06 -1.80
N SER A 361 -9.07 28.91 -1.28
CA SER A 361 -8.35 27.88 -2.01
C SER A 361 -9.26 26.95 -2.81
N LYS A 362 -10.56 26.94 -2.55
CA LYS A 362 -11.53 25.94 -3.06
C LYS A 362 -11.08 24.51 -2.75
N ALA A 363 -10.34 24.31 -1.64
CA ALA A 363 -9.87 23.00 -1.22
C ALA A 363 -11.03 22.05 -0.93
N VAL A 364 -10.86 20.79 -1.30
CA VAL A 364 -11.85 19.72 -1.07
C VAL A 364 -11.43 18.91 0.13
N LEU A 365 -12.38 18.62 1.03
CA LEU A 365 -12.19 17.70 2.15
C LEU A 365 -12.70 16.31 1.77
N GLU A 366 -11.88 15.29 1.96
CA GLU A 366 -12.20 13.89 1.65
C GLU A 366 -12.46 13.12 2.94
N PHE A 367 -13.67 13.27 3.48
CA PHE A 367 -14.06 12.59 4.73
C PHE A 367 -14.05 11.07 4.56
N GLN A 368 -13.33 10.38 5.47
CA GLN A 368 -13.24 8.94 5.51
C GLN A 368 -14.08 8.38 6.67
N LEU A 369 -15.26 7.86 6.36
CA LEU A 369 -16.22 7.41 7.37
C LEU A 369 -15.74 6.20 8.18
N THR A 370 -14.90 5.35 7.61
CA THR A 370 -14.49 4.08 8.23
C THR A 370 -13.06 4.06 8.74
N SER A 371 -12.15 4.85 8.16
CA SER A 371 -10.74 4.87 8.58
C SER A 371 -10.47 5.78 9.77
N ASN A 372 -11.44 6.62 10.14
CA ASN A 372 -11.38 7.51 11.31
C ASN A 372 -12.06 6.90 12.58
N VAL A 373 -12.40 5.61 12.55
CA VAL A 373 -13.07 4.90 13.66
C VAL A 373 -12.08 4.08 14.47
#